data_b62c7ba9760109679596c3c5d2c5a510
#
_entry.id   b62c7ba9760109679596c3c5d2c5a510
#
_cell.length_a   1.000
_cell.length_b   1.000
_cell.length_c   1.000
_cell.angle_alpha   90.00
_cell.angle_beta   90.00
_cell.angle_gamma   90.00
#
_symmetry.space_group_name_H-M   'P 1'
#
loop_
_entity.id
_entity.type
_entity.pdbx_description
1 polymer ?
#
loop_
_entity_poly.entity_id
_entity_poly.type
_entity_poly.pdbx_seq_one_letter_code
_entity_poly.pdbx_strand_id
1 'polypeptide(L)'
;TKTLREALPGISVEYLHGKMKPKEKNEIMERFAGGEIKALVSTTVIEVGVNVPNATVMMIENAERFGLAQLHQLRGRVGRGKYQSYCIMVGASEQEGTKERLEILNQSNDGFFIASEDLKLRGPGDIFGIRQSGDLEFKLGDIFTDANLLKTVSEEVKRLFHVDPELEKEEHQELKGKLQEYLEKSYDKLNFCLLYT
;
A
#
# COMPACT_ATOMS: atom_id res chain seq x y z
N THR A 1 -4.50 -27.01 -4.33
CA THR A 1 -4.25 -27.64 -5.67
C THR A 1 -4.98 -28.97 -5.81
N LYS A 2 -4.87 -29.90 -4.83
CA LYS A 2 -5.55 -31.18 -4.88
C LYS A 2 -7.06 -31.00 -5.04
N THR A 3 -7.67 -30.20 -4.20
CA THR A 3 -9.11 -29.84 -4.26
C THR A 3 -9.54 -29.29 -5.63
N LEU A 4 -8.71 -28.43 -6.23
CA LEU A 4 -8.99 -27.87 -7.55
C LEU A 4 -8.91 -28.94 -8.66
N ARG A 5 -7.96 -29.87 -8.59
CA ARG A 5 -7.88 -30.98 -9.55
C ARG A 5 -9.09 -31.91 -9.47
N GLU A 6 -9.60 -32.11 -8.26
CA GLU A 6 -10.81 -32.92 -8.03
C GLU A 6 -12.10 -32.18 -8.52
N ALA A 7 -12.13 -30.85 -8.30
CA ALA A 7 -13.29 -30.02 -8.70
C ALA A 7 -13.33 -29.72 -10.21
N LEU A 8 -12.20 -29.76 -10.90
CA LEU A 8 -12.06 -29.43 -12.33
C LEU A 8 -11.46 -30.58 -13.13
N PRO A 9 -12.17 -31.71 -13.24
CA PRO A 9 -11.69 -32.86 -14.01
C PRO A 9 -11.51 -32.48 -15.49
N GLY A 10 -10.33 -32.77 -16.04
CA GLY A 10 -9.97 -32.44 -17.43
C GLY A 10 -9.27 -31.09 -17.60
N ILE A 11 -9.10 -30.30 -16.54
CA ILE A 11 -8.30 -29.10 -16.57
C ILE A 11 -6.92 -29.37 -15.96
N SER A 12 -5.86 -29.06 -16.72
CA SER A 12 -4.49 -29.18 -16.22
C SER A 12 -4.21 -28.09 -15.19
N VAL A 13 -4.00 -28.51 -13.94
CA VAL A 13 -3.74 -27.61 -12.80
C VAL A 13 -2.34 -27.87 -12.24
N GLU A 14 -1.51 -26.86 -12.21
CA GLU A 14 -0.19 -26.87 -11.58
C GLU A 14 -0.06 -25.81 -10.50
N TYR A 15 1.04 -25.90 -9.73
CA TYR A 15 1.29 -24.94 -8.64
C TYR A 15 2.73 -24.43 -8.68
N LEU A 16 2.90 -23.19 -8.16
CA LEU A 16 4.19 -22.55 -7.95
C LEU A 16 4.30 -22.06 -6.50
N HIS A 17 5.47 -22.24 -5.91
CA HIS A 17 5.76 -21.65 -4.60
C HIS A 17 7.23 -21.24 -4.45
N GLY A 18 7.53 -20.39 -3.47
CA GLY A 18 8.84 -19.78 -3.28
C GLY A 18 9.99 -20.76 -3.13
N LYS A 19 9.75 -21.95 -2.57
CA LYS A 19 10.79 -22.97 -2.28
C LYS A 19 11.18 -23.83 -3.49
N MET A 20 10.50 -23.71 -4.63
CA MET A 20 10.86 -24.45 -5.85
C MET A 20 12.13 -23.91 -6.47
N LYS A 21 12.89 -24.79 -7.13
CA LYS A 21 14.11 -24.40 -7.87
C LYS A 21 13.75 -23.49 -9.05
N PRO A 22 14.61 -22.51 -9.41
CA PRO A 22 14.34 -21.61 -10.53
C PRO A 22 14.05 -22.32 -11.85
N LYS A 23 14.78 -23.39 -12.16
CA LYS A 23 14.57 -24.18 -13.38
C LYS A 23 13.17 -24.78 -13.44
N GLU A 24 12.71 -25.38 -12.36
CA GLU A 24 11.37 -25.98 -12.26
C GLU A 24 10.27 -24.93 -12.41
N LYS A 25 10.44 -23.75 -11.78
CA LYS A 25 9.52 -22.63 -11.95
C LYS A 25 9.41 -22.17 -13.40
N ASN A 26 10.55 -22.07 -14.10
CA ASN A 26 10.58 -21.64 -15.49
C ASN A 26 9.88 -22.67 -16.40
N GLU A 27 10.12 -23.96 -16.22
CA GLU A 27 9.47 -25.02 -16.99
C GLU A 27 7.93 -24.97 -16.82
N ILE A 28 7.44 -24.80 -15.59
CA ILE A 28 6.00 -24.67 -15.33
C ILE A 28 5.45 -23.42 -16.00
N MET A 29 6.16 -22.29 -15.92
CA MET A 29 5.72 -21.02 -16.51
C MET A 29 5.70 -21.08 -18.04
N GLU A 30 6.67 -21.72 -18.68
CA GLU A 30 6.68 -21.93 -20.13
C GLU A 30 5.49 -22.79 -20.58
N ARG A 31 5.20 -23.88 -19.88
CA ARG A 31 4.02 -24.74 -20.16
C ARG A 31 2.70 -24.02 -19.93
N PHE A 32 2.64 -23.13 -18.92
CA PHE A 32 1.48 -22.29 -18.68
C PHE A 32 1.31 -21.24 -19.81
N ALA A 33 2.39 -20.57 -20.19
CA ALA A 33 2.37 -19.61 -21.31
C ALA A 33 2.05 -20.29 -22.65
N GLY A 34 2.50 -21.53 -22.85
CA GLY A 34 2.15 -22.36 -24.02
C GLY A 34 0.72 -22.91 -24.00
N GLY A 35 -0.01 -22.73 -22.89
CA GLY A 35 -1.39 -23.18 -22.76
C GLY A 35 -1.57 -24.67 -22.48
N GLU A 36 -0.50 -25.41 -22.20
CA GLU A 36 -0.57 -26.81 -21.73
C GLU A 36 -1.17 -26.88 -20.33
N ILE A 37 -0.77 -25.96 -19.46
CA ILE A 37 -1.36 -25.78 -18.13
C ILE A 37 -2.47 -24.73 -18.25
N LYS A 38 -3.68 -25.09 -17.83
CA LYS A 38 -4.86 -24.24 -17.92
C LYS A 38 -5.14 -23.45 -16.64
N ALA A 39 -4.72 -23.96 -15.50
CA ALA A 39 -4.84 -23.27 -14.22
C ALA A 39 -3.52 -23.37 -13.44
N LEU A 40 -3.03 -22.22 -12.98
CA LEU A 40 -1.83 -22.10 -12.20
C LEU A 40 -2.16 -21.54 -10.82
N VAL A 41 -1.87 -22.31 -9.78
CA VAL A 41 -2.02 -21.88 -8.38
C VAL A 41 -0.67 -21.41 -7.88
N SER A 42 -0.58 -20.19 -7.37
CA SER A 42 0.67 -19.66 -6.86
C SER A 42 0.52 -19.03 -5.50
N THR A 43 1.54 -19.16 -4.67
CA THR A 43 1.74 -18.27 -3.55
C THR A 43 2.26 -16.92 -4.05
N THR A 44 2.21 -15.88 -3.24
CA THR A 44 2.51 -14.47 -3.56
C THR A 44 3.81 -14.16 -4.33
N VAL A 45 4.60 -15.15 -4.65
CA VAL A 45 5.96 -15.04 -5.18
C VAL A 45 6.00 -15.10 -6.72
N ILE A 46 4.94 -14.71 -7.42
CA ILE A 46 5.09 -14.42 -8.85
C ILE A 46 5.62 -12.98 -9.01
N GLU A 47 6.78 -12.71 -8.46
CA GLU A 47 7.61 -11.56 -8.80
C GLU A 47 8.27 -11.73 -10.17
N VAL A 48 8.05 -12.86 -10.82
CA VAL A 48 8.69 -13.16 -12.10
C VAL A 48 7.97 -12.37 -13.19
N GLY A 49 8.72 -11.52 -13.87
CA GLY A 49 8.30 -10.72 -15.02
C GLY A 49 7.86 -11.54 -16.24
N VAL A 50 7.26 -12.70 -16.04
CA VAL A 50 6.71 -13.52 -17.11
C VAL A 50 5.39 -12.93 -17.55
N ASN A 51 5.38 -12.41 -18.76
CA ASN A 51 4.17 -11.96 -19.41
C ASN A 51 3.42 -13.18 -19.96
N VAL A 52 2.20 -13.41 -19.49
CA VAL A 52 1.33 -14.47 -19.98
C VAL A 52 0.08 -13.86 -20.61
N PRO A 53 0.15 -13.47 -21.89
CA PRO A 53 -0.95 -12.79 -22.57
C PRO A 53 -2.25 -13.62 -22.63
N ASN A 54 -2.12 -14.93 -22.52
CA ASN A 54 -3.26 -15.88 -22.54
C ASN A 54 -3.95 -16.04 -21.19
N ALA A 55 -3.39 -15.50 -20.10
CA ALA A 55 -4.05 -15.52 -18.80
C ALA A 55 -5.18 -14.50 -18.80
N THR A 56 -6.40 -14.97 -18.80
CA THR A 56 -7.61 -14.13 -18.86
C THR A 56 -8.32 -14.02 -17.52
N VAL A 57 -8.06 -14.90 -16.58
CA VAL A 57 -8.66 -14.86 -15.25
C VAL A 57 -7.57 -14.91 -14.19
N MET A 58 -7.64 -13.99 -13.25
CA MET A 58 -6.86 -14.01 -12.02
C MET A 58 -7.80 -14.02 -10.83
N MET A 59 -7.60 -14.94 -9.91
CA MET A 59 -8.29 -14.96 -8.63
C MET A 59 -7.27 -14.75 -7.51
N ILE A 60 -7.55 -13.79 -6.64
CA ILE A 60 -6.71 -13.44 -5.50
C ILE A 60 -7.49 -13.76 -4.24
N GLU A 61 -7.08 -14.81 -3.54
CA GLU A 61 -7.67 -15.19 -2.25
C GLU A 61 -7.06 -14.41 -1.10
N ASN A 62 -7.86 -14.14 -0.07
CA ASN A 62 -7.50 -13.31 1.09
C ASN A 62 -6.94 -11.94 0.64
N ALA A 63 -7.67 -11.29 -0.26
CA ALA A 63 -7.25 -10.01 -0.85
C ALA A 63 -7.02 -8.91 0.22
N GLU A 64 -7.67 -9.00 1.37
CA GLU A 64 -7.47 -8.12 2.52
C GLU A 64 -6.04 -8.11 3.08
N ARG A 65 -5.27 -9.16 2.82
CA ARG A 65 -3.88 -9.29 3.30
C ARG A 65 -2.86 -8.56 2.42
N PHE A 66 -3.30 -8.06 1.27
CA PHE A 66 -2.45 -7.36 0.31
C PHE A 66 -2.65 -5.85 0.41
N GLY A 67 -1.60 -5.07 0.18
CA GLY A 67 -1.72 -3.63 -0.03
C GLY A 67 -2.38 -3.30 -1.37
N LEU A 68 -3.04 -2.13 -1.47
CA LEU A 68 -3.69 -1.71 -2.72
C LEU A 68 -2.73 -1.67 -3.90
N ALA A 69 -1.50 -1.19 -3.70
CA ALA A 69 -0.45 -1.18 -4.72
C ALA A 69 -0.11 -2.59 -5.22
N GLN A 70 -0.04 -3.58 -4.32
CA GLN A 70 0.21 -4.97 -4.71
C GLN A 70 -0.96 -5.56 -5.50
N LEU A 71 -2.19 -5.31 -5.05
CA LEU A 71 -3.40 -5.77 -5.77
C LEU A 71 -3.48 -5.12 -7.15
N HIS A 72 -3.15 -3.84 -7.27
CA HIS A 72 -3.08 -3.15 -8.55
C HIS A 72 -2.03 -3.78 -9.48
N GLN A 73 -0.84 -4.07 -8.99
CA GLN A 73 0.20 -4.77 -9.76
C GLN A 73 -0.23 -6.17 -10.20
N LEU A 74 -0.88 -6.94 -9.32
CA LEU A 74 -1.41 -8.26 -9.64
C LEU A 74 -2.51 -8.15 -10.71
N ARG A 75 -3.48 -7.25 -10.56
CA ARG A 75 -4.51 -6.99 -11.57
C ARG A 75 -3.90 -6.68 -12.94
N GLY A 76 -2.82 -5.90 -12.98
CA GLY A 76 -2.09 -5.57 -14.20
C GLY A 76 -1.36 -6.75 -14.85
N ARG A 77 -1.40 -7.96 -14.29
CA ARG A 77 -0.82 -9.17 -14.90
C ARG A 77 -1.75 -9.89 -15.85
N VAL A 78 -3.05 -9.63 -15.78
CA VAL A 78 -4.06 -10.12 -16.73
C VAL A 78 -4.54 -8.99 -17.63
N GLY A 79 -5.24 -9.32 -18.71
CA GLY A 79 -5.76 -8.34 -19.65
C GLY A 79 -4.72 -7.77 -20.64
N ARG A 80 -3.61 -8.47 -20.84
CA ARG A 80 -2.55 -8.08 -21.78
C ARG A 80 -2.71 -8.67 -23.17
N GLY A 81 -3.68 -9.52 -23.34
CA GLY A 81 -4.02 -10.16 -24.63
C GLY A 81 -5.26 -9.52 -25.27
N LYS A 82 -5.73 -10.16 -26.32
CA LYS A 82 -6.91 -9.74 -27.09
C LYS A 82 -8.26 -10.17 -26.49
N TYR A 83 -8.23 -10.98 -25.44
CA TYR A 83 -9.43 -11.51 -24.82
C TYR A 83 -9.86 -10.69 -23.61
N GLN A 84 -11.17 -10.64 -23.36
CA GLN A 84 -11.71 -10.10 -22.14
C GLN A 84 -11.10 -10.81 -20.93
N SER A 85 -10.68 -10.05 -19.94
CA SER A 85 -10.01 -10.59 -18.76
C SER A 85 -10.66 -10.12 -17.47
N TYR A 86 -10.58 -10.95 -16.44
CA TYR A 86 -11.20 -10.74 -15.15
C TYR A 86 -10.18 -10.88 -14.03
N CYS A 87 -10.21 -9.96 -13.08
CA CYS A 87 -9.49 -10.07 -11.82
C CYS A 87 -10.50 -10.16 -10.68
N ILE A 88 -10.55 -11.31 -10.02
CA ILE A 88 -11.51 -11.61 -8.97
C ILE A 88 -10.76 -11.55 -7.63
N MET A 89 -11.18 -10.65 -6.76
CA MET A 89 -10.61 -10.47 -5.44
C MET A 89 -11.56 -11.06 -4.40
N VAL A 90 -11.10 -12.05 -3.66
CA VAL A 90 -11.88 -12.75 -2.64
C VAL A 90 -11.34 -12.32 -1.27
N GLY A 91 -12.17 -11.64 -0.48
CA GLY A 91 -11.88 -11.28 0.90
C GLY A 91 -12.57 -12.24 1.86
N ALA A 92 -11.87 -12.69 2.89
CA ALA A 92 -12.44 -13.55 3.93
C ALA A 92 -13.12 -12.75 5.05
N SER A 93 -12.95 -11.43 5.07
CA SER A 93 -13.44 -10.56 6.14
C SER A 93 -14.58 -9.66 5.64
N GLU A 94 -15.69 -9.67 6.37
CA GLU A 94 -16.79 -8.70 6.20
C GLU A 94 -16.48 -7.35 6.87
N GLN A 95 -15.23 -7.12 7.31
CA GLN A 95 -14.83 -5.85 7.90
C GLN A 95 -15.03 -4.73 6.88
N GLU A 96 -15.70 -3.67 7.31
CA GLU A 96 -16.08 -2.53 6.48
C GLU A 96 -14.88 -1.90 5.74
N GLY A 97 -13.76 -1.72 6.41
CA GLY A 97 -12.54 -1.21 5.80
C GLY A 97 -11.90 -2.10 4.73
N THR A 98 -12.15 -3.43 4.76
CA THR A 98 -11.70 -4.33 3.69
C THR A 98 -12.48 -4.11 2.42
N LYS A 99 -13.80 -4.00 2.52
CA LYS A 99 -14.70 -3.77 1.39
C LYS A 99 -14.39 -2.44 0.72
N GLU A 100 -14.24 -1.38 1.51
CA GLU A 100 -13.89 -0.05 1.03
C GLU A 100 -12.56 -0.05 0.24
N ARG A 101 -11.53 -0.72 0.76
CA ARG A 101 -10.25 -0.87 0.06
C ARG A 101 -10.36 -1.59 -1.27
N LEU A 102 -11.11 -2.68 -1.33
CA LEU A 102 -11.29 -3.42 -2.58
C LEU A 102 -12.14 -2.64 -3.59
N GLU A 103 -13.09 -1.83 -3.11
CA GLU A 103 -13.92 -0.96 -3.95
C GLU A 103 -13.10 0.11 -4.68
N ILE A 104 -12.05 0.66 -4.08
CA ILE A 104 -11.12 1.60 -4.73
C ILE A 104 -10.54 1.00 -6.02
N LEU A 105 -10.19 -0.28 -6.00
CA LEU A 105 -9.67 -0.97 -7.18
C LEU A 105 -10.74 -1.18 -8.26
N ASN A 106 -12.00 -1.24 -7.89
CA ASN A 106 -13.11 -1.30 -8.85
C ASN A 106 -13.35 0.04 -9.54
N GLN A 107 -13.15 1.15 -8.83
CA GLN A 107 -13.44 2.50 -9.32
C GLN A 107 -12.44 2.98 -10.36
N SER A 108 -11.17 2.57 -10.28
CA SER A 108 -10.14 3.11 -11.15
C SER A 108 -9.05 2.09 -11.52
N ASN A 109 -8.50 2.29 -12.73
CA ASN A 109 -7.28 1.64 -13.19
C ASN A 109 -6.06 2.56 -13.09
N ASP A 110 -6.23 3.80 -12.64
CA ASP A 110 -5.14 4.76 -12.47
C ASP A 110 -4.34 4.45 -11.19
N GLY A 111 -3.05 4.13 -11.37
CA GLY A 111 -2.15 3.83 -10.27
C GLY A 111 -1.92 5.00 -9.33
N PHE A 112 -1.97 6.25 -9.81
CA PHE A 112 -1.83 7.44 -8.98
C PHE A 112 -3.07 7.65 -8.10
N PHE A 113 -4.25 7.46 -8.67
CA PHE A 113 -5.49 7.48 -7.90
C PHE A 113 -5.47 6.43 -6.80
N ILE A 114 -5.13 5.18 -7.13
CA ILE A 114 -5.07 4.08 -6.17
C ILE A 114 -4.03 4.36 -5.06
N ALA A 115 -2.87 4.92 -5.42
CA ALA A 115 -1.85 5.29 -4.44
C ALA A 115 -2.32 6.40 -3.50
N SER A 116 -3.04 7.40 -4.02
CA SER A 116 -3.59 8.47 -3.19
C SER A 116 -4.66 7.97 -2.21
N GLU A 117 -5.53 7.07 -2.67
CA GLU A 117 -6.54 6.46 -1.80
C GLU A 117 -5.91 5.50 -0.76
N ASP A 118 -4.88 4.72 -1.14
CA ASP A 118 -4.13 3.88 -0.20
C ASP A 118 -3.48 4.73 0.91
N LEU A 119 -2.97 5.90 0.55
CA LEU A 119 -2.39 6.85 1.49
C LEU A 119 -3.44 7.42 2.45
N LYS A 120 -4.62 7.80 1.95
CA LYS A 120 -5.73 8.27 2.79
C LYS A 120 -6.15 7.22 3.82
N LEU A 121 -6.27 5.95 3.38
CA LEU A 121 -6.68 4.84 4.24
C LEU A 121 -5.64 4.46 5.30
N ARG A 122 -4.34 4.59 4.98
CA ARG A 122 -3.25 4.32 5.92
C ARG A 122 -3.02 5.46 6.91
N GLY A 123 -3.48 6.65 6.56
CA GLY A 123 -3.15 7.85 7.30
C GLY A 123 -1.71 8.34 7.08
N PRO A 124 -1.38 9.51 7.56
CA PRO A 124 -0.10 10.18 7.33
C PRO A 124 1.07 9.64 8.14
N GLY A 125 0.87 8.63 8.97
CA GLY A 125 1.84 8.16 9.97
C GLY A 125 3.23 7.77 9.44
N ASP A 126 3.32 7.33 8.18
CA ASP A 126 4.59 6.88 7.59
C ASP A 126 5.33 7.94 6.77
N ILE A 127 4.68 9.06 6.39
CA ILE A 127 5.29 10.06 5.51
C ILE A 127 6.38 10.87 6.22
N PHE A 128 6.26 11.03 7.52
CA PHE A 128 7.17 11.87 8.32
C PHE A 128 8.21 11.07 9.12
N GLY A 129 8.31 9.75 8.94
CA GLY A 129 9.29 8.91 9.64
C GLY A 129 9.07 8.81 11.16
N ILE A 130 7.95 9.29 11.65
CA ILE A 130 7.59 9.23 13.06
C ILE A 130 6.62 8.07 13.23
N ARG A 131 7.15 6.90 13.57
CA ARG A 131 6.35 5.81 14.13
C ARG A 131 5.81 6.24 15.48
N GLN A 132 4.67 6.89 15.51
CA GLN A 132 3.93 7.07 16.73
C GLN A 132 2.50 6.59 16.56
N SER A 133 2.11 5.72 17.45
CA SER A 133 0.74 5.33 17.74
C SER A 133 -0.02 6.58 18.22
N GLY A 134 -0.70 7.24 17.31
CA GLY A 134 -1.54 8.40 17.56
C GLY A 134 -1.84 9.12 16.25
N ASP A 135 -3.09 9.42 16.01
CA ASP A 135 -3.51 10.23 14.88
C ASP A 135 -2.82 11.59 14.98
N LEU A 136 -2.13 12.01 13.92
CA LEU A 136 -1.64 13.38 13.78
C LEU A 136 -2.85 14.28 13.54
N GLU A 137 -3.49 14.69 14.62
CA GLU A 137 -4.57 15.66 14.58
C GLU A 137 -3.98 17.07 14.41
N PHE A 138 -4.02 17.59 13.20
CA PHE A 138 -3.74 19.01 12.98
C PHE A 138 -4.94 19.83 13.44
N LYS A 139 -4.71 20.86 14.26
CA LYS A 139 -5.78 21.75 14.73
C LYS A 139 -6.44 22.57 13.61
N LEU A 140 -5.72 22.86 12.54
CA LEU A 140 -6.10 23.82 11.51
C LEU A 140 -5.81 23.36 10.08
N GLY A 141 -5.64 22.07 9.84
CA GLY A 141 -5.34 21.62 8.50
C GLY A 141 -5.51 20.12 8.31
N ASP A 142 -5.71 19.72 7.08
CA ASP A 142 -5.78 18.35 6.66
C ASP A 142 -4.58 18.04 5.77
N ILE A 143 -3.88 16.92 6.04
CA ILE A 143 -2.65 16.55 5.33
C ILE A 143 -2.88 16.37 3.82
N PHE A 144 -4.06 15.95 3.44
CA PHE A 144 -4.39 15.63 2.04
C PHE A 144 -4.85 16.84 1.26
N THR A 145 -5.70 17.67 1.86
CA THR A 145 -6.22 18.88 1.22
C THR A 145 -5.23 20.03 1.27
N ASP A 146 -4.42 20.12 2.34
CA ASP A 146 -3.53 21.24 2.60
C ASP A 146 -2.05 20.91 2.40
N ALA A 147 -1.72 19.89 1.60
CA ALA A 147 -0.35 19.44 1.36
C ALA A 147 0.59 20.57 0.91
N ASN A 148 0.14 21.48 0.07
CA ASN A 148 0.93 22.63 -0.38
C ASN A 148 1.18 23.62 0.77
N LEU A 149 0.18 23.86 1.61
CA LEU A 149 0.29 24.72 2.78
C LEU A 149 1.29 24.11 3.79
N LEU A 150 1.18 22.81 4.05
CA LEU A 150 2.09 22.09 4.93
C LEU A 150 3.54 22.16 4.45
N LYS A 151 3.77 22.05 3.13
CA LYS A 151 5.10 22.21 2.53
C LYS A 151 5.65 23.63 2.79
N THR A 152 4.84 24.64 2.50
CA THR A 152 5.22 26.04 2.72
C THR A 152 5.54 26.31 4.18
N VAL A 153 4.69 25.87 5.09
CA VAL A 153 4.90 26.01 6.54
C VAL A 153 6.19 25.28 6.98
N SER A 154 6.43 24.07 6.48
CA SER A 154 7.65 23.32 6.79
C SER A 154 8.93 24.04 6.32
N GLU A 155 8.89 24.67 5.14
CA GLU A 155 10.01 25.48 4.63
C GLU A 155 10.24 26.72 5.48
N GLU A 156 9.19 27.43 5.90
CA GLU A 156 9.27 28.57 6.77
C GLU A 156 9.78 28.21 8.17
N VAL A 157 9.33 27.10 8.74
CA VAL A 157 9.83 26.61 10.04
C VAL A 157 11.32 26.31 9.95
N LYS A 158 11.79 25.65 8.89
CA LYS A 158 13.24 25.39 8.69
C LYS A 158 14.03 26.69 8.59
N ARG A 159 13.50 27.68 7.86
CA ARG A 159 14.12 28.99 7.73
C ARG A 159 14.21 29.71 9.08
N LEU A 160 13.11 29.70 9.83
CA LEU A 160 13.03 30.30 11.16
C LEU A 160 14.05 29.70 12.11
N PHE A 161 14.10 28.36 12.23
CA PHE A 161 15.07 27.67 13.09
C PHE A 161 16.52 27.83 12.64
N HIS A 162 16.78 28.09 11.36
CA HIS A 162 18.12 28.42 10.88
C HIS A 162 18.57 29.82 11.33
N VAL A 163 17.63 30.76 11.43
CA VAL A 163 17.90 32.18 11.77
C VAL A 163 17.84 32.45 13.27
N ASP A 164 16.99 31.71 13.99
CA ASP A 164 16.72 31.87 15.43
C ASP A 164 16.31 30.53 16.06
N PRO A 165 17.30 29.62 16.29
CA PRO A 165 17.02 28.26 16.78
C PRO A 165 16.31 28.20 18.12
N GLU A 166 16.56 29.17 19.00
CA GLU A 166 16.01 29.23 20.35
C GLU A 166 14.79 30.18 20.46
N LEU A 167 14.37 30.78 19.36
CA LEU A 167 13.31 31.78 19.30
C LEU A 167 13.52 32.91 20.31
N GLU A 168 14.71 33.49 20.34
CA GLU A 168 15.06 34.53 21.30
C GLU A 168 14.81 35.95 20.82
N LYS A 169 14.58 36.14 19.49
CA LYS A 169 14.28 37.44 18.93
C LYS A 169 12.92 37.92 19.39
N GLU A 170 12.79 39.23 19.59
CA GLU A 170 11.59 39.88 20.09
C GLU A 170 10.34 39.51 19.22
N GLU A 171 10.52 39.49 17.90
CA GLU A 171 9.49 39.11 16.93
C GLU A 171 9.02 37.66 17.03
N HIS A 172 9.79 36.77 17.67
CA HIS A 172 9.47 35.35 17.81
C HIS A 172 9.00 34.94 19.22
N GLN A 173 8.95 35.86 20.16
CA GLN A 173 8.59 35.57 21.56
C GLN A 173 7.16 35.07 21.71
N GLU A 174 6.22 35.58 20.93
CA GLU A 174 4.83 35.11 20.94
C GLU A 174 4.76 33.65 20.45
N LEU A 175 5.49 33.31 19.39
CA LEU A 175 5.56 31.95 18.86
C LEU A 175 6.20 31.00 19.90
N LYS A 176 7.28 31.42 20.56
CA LYS A 176 7.92 30.66 21.64
C LYS A 176 6.95 30.35 22.76
N GLY A 177 6.20 31.33 23.23
CA GLY A 177 5.19 31.16 24.27
C GLY A 177 4.09 30.18 23.89
N LYS A 178 3.56 30.28 22.66
CA LYS A 178 2.54 29.35 22.14
C LYS A 178 3.07 27.93 21.96
N LEU A 179 4.32 27.79 21.52
CA LEU A 179 4.96 26.49 21.40
C LEU A 179 5.15 25.81 22.76
N GLN A 180 5.61 26.56 23.77
CA GLN A 180 5.73 26.06 25.14
C GLN A 180 4.38 25.59 25.71
N GLU A 181 3.34 26.40 25.58
CA GLU A 181 1.98 26.03 26.00
C GLU A 181 1.47 24.77 25.29
N TYR A 182 1.77 24.63 24.00
CA TYR A 182 1.39 23.44 23.24
C TYR A 182 2.15 22.19 23.73
N LEU A 183 3.45 22.31 23.96
CA LEU A 183 4.28 21.22 24.46
C LEU A 183 3.83 20.77 25.86
N GLU A 184 3.56 21.69 26.77
CA GLU A 184 3.06 21.40 28.12
C GLU A 184 1.73 20.61 28.08
N LYS A 185 0.79 21.02 27.22
CA LYS A 185 -0.49 20.32 27.03
C LYS A 185 -0.36 18.98 26.33
N SER A 186 0.71 18.78 25.56
CA SER A 186 0.96 17.55 24.80
C SER A 186 1.83 16.54 25.55
N TYR A 187 2.48 16.94 26.64
CA TYR A 187 3.41 16.11 27.42
C TYR A 187 2.72 14.85 28.00
N ASP A 188 1.47 14.91 28.33
CA ASP A 188 0.68 13.77 28.81
C ASP A 188 0.35 12.74 27.68
N LYS A 189 0.50 13.12 26.42
CA LYS A 189 0.19 12.27 25.25
C LYS A 189 1.43 11.74 24.52
N LEU A 190 2.61 12.30 24.78
CA LEU A 190 3.84 11.95 24.10
C LEU A 190 4.75 11.18 25.05
N ASN A 191 4.73 9.86 25.01
CA ASN A 191 5.79 9.03 25.59
C ASN A 191 7.08 9.26 24.79
N PHE A 192 7.85 10.28 25.15
CA PHE A 192 9.20 10.47 24.63
C PHE A 192 10.12 9.38 25.20
N CYS A 193 10.38 8.36 24.42
CA CYS A 193 11.55 7.52 24.64
C CYS A 193 12.77 8.25 24.11
N LEU A 194 13.41 9.06 24.96
CA LEU A 194 14.74 9.60 24.69
C LEU A 194 15.75 8.45 24.76
N LEU A 195 16.07 7.85 23.62
CA LEU A 195 17.28 7.06 23.47
C LEU A 195 18.42 8.03 23.18
N TYR A 196 19.16 8.36 24.25
CA TYR A 196 20.50 8.89 24.13
C TYR A 196 21.44 7.78 23.66
N THR A 197 22.06 7.94 22.53
CA THR A 197 23.38 7.38 22.18
C THR A 197 24.25 8.50 21.65
#